data_0b47da1430530e5f16d913e33641ba2b
#
_entry.id   0b47da1430530e5f16d913e33641ba2b
#
_cell.length_a   1.000
_cell.length_b   1.000
_cell.length_c   1.000
_cell.angle_alpha   90.00
_cell.angle_beta   90.00
_cell.angle_gamma   90.00
#
_symmetry.space_group_name_H-M   'P 1'
#
loop_
_entity.id
_entity.type
_entity.pdbx_description
1 polymer ?
#
loop_
_entity_poly.entity_id
_entity_poly.type
_entity_poly.pdbx_seq_one_letter_code
_entity_poly.pdbx_strand_id
1 'polypeptide(L)'
;MGRFLLFILLEAVCVYMIGHNSIVQQYRMLGTIRQIQGFFWEKQSALQEYSSLRKENSRLAQENTKLMQDLYAYKELAQESGLETTGYPFSFITAKVIKNTVNTSHNYLIIDKGSKDGVEVDMGVITPNGVIGITRGVSENYSYVLSFLNANQQVSARIGHDGAFGPLTWNPGKASMAHLGEIPQHLQINLEDTVYTSGFSSFYPPDIPIGTVKGSKVVNGVHLSIDVQLLQEFRQLKYVMVVKNNNKEEKEKLIKSAKK
;
A
#
# COMPACT_ATOMS: atom_id res chain seq x y z
N MET A 1 43.09 33.26 -32.94
CA MET A 1 43.24 31.89 -32.41
C MET A 1 44.59 31.65 -31.73
N GLY A 2 45.75 32.05 -32.31
CA GLY A 2 47.06 31.78 -31.71
C GLY A 2 47.29 32.33 -30.28
N ARG A 3 46.79 33.51 -29.97
CA ARG A 3 46.94 34.11 -28.62
C ARG A 3 46.14 33.37 -27.54
N PHE A 4 45.01 32.81 -27.86
CA PHE A 4 44.20 32.01 -26.94
C PHE A 4 44.86 30.63 -26.66
N LEU A 5 45.39 29.99 -27.68
CA LEU A 5 46.14 28.74 -27.54
C LEU A 5 47.42 28.94 -26.69
N LEU A 6 48.14 30.06 -26.89
CA LEU A 6 49.32 30.38 -26.10
C LEU A 6 49.00 30.67 -24.63
N PHE A 7 47.83 31.27 -24.35
CA PHE A 7 47.33 31.48 -22.98
C PHE A 7 47.03 30.15 -22.27
N ILE A 8 46.33 29.26 -22.93
CA ILE A 8 46.05 27.92 -22.38
C ILE A 8 47.32 27.12 -22.14
N LEU A 9 48.27 27.21 -23.04
CA LEU A 9 49.55 26.53 -22.90
C LEU A 9 50.37 27.10 -21.72
N LEU A 10 50.35 28.41 -21.51
CA LEU A 10 51.00 29.09 -20.38
C LEU A 10 50.31 28.71 -19.05
N GLU A 11 48.99 28.64 -19.00
CA GLU A 11 48.27 28.17 -17.83
C GLU A 11 48.60 26.70 -17.51
N ALA A 12 48.65 25.85 -18.49
CA ALA A 12 49.02 24.44 -18.32
C ALA A 12 50.44 24.27 -17.77
N VAL A 13 51.39 25.09 -18.27
CA VAL A 13 52.80 25.13 -17.79
C VAL A 13 52.83 25.66 -16.34
N CYS A 14 52.09 26.70 -16.00
CA CYS A 14 52.01 27.21 -14.63
C CYS A 14 51.45 26.16 -13.66
N VAL A 15 50.38 25.48 -14.02
CA VAL A 15 49.80 24.40 -13.21
C VAL A 15 50.76 23.23 -13.05
N TYR A 16 51.49 22.87 -14.10
CA TYR A 16 52.54 21.85 -14.06
C TYR A 16 53.71 22.26 -13.14
N MET A 17 54.23 23.50 -13.25
CA MET A 17 55.28 24.02 -12.38
C MET A 17 54.87 24.13 -10.91
N ILE A 18 53.63 24.55 -10.63
CA ILE A 18 53.06 24.59 -9.28
C ILE A 18 52.94 23.16 -8.69
N GLY A 19 52.52 22.19 -9.50
CA GLY A 19 52.44 20.79 -9.07
C GLY A 19 53.80 20.13 -8.80
N HIS A 20 54.85 20.59 -9.46
CA HIS A 20 56.18 19.92 -9.40
C HIS A 20 57.15 20.54 -8.39
N ASN A 21 56.95 21.79 -8.00
CA ASN A 21 57.98 22.55 -7.25
C ASN A 21 57.72 22.75 -5.75
N SER A 22 56.59 22.22 -5.19
CA SER A 22 56.31 22.41 -3.76
C SER A 22 55.60 21.22 -3.15
N ILE A 23 56.28 20.51 -2.27
CA ILE A 23 55.71 19.37 -1.48
C ILE A 23 54.44 19.79 -0.70
N VAL A 24 54.40 21.02 -0.18
CA VAL A 24 53.28 21.55 0.58
C VAL A 24 52.04 21.79 -0.30
N GLN A 25 52.24 22.22 -1.56
CA GLN A 25 51.13 22.42 -2.51
C GLN A 25 50.59 21.08 -3.08
N GLN A 26 51.45 20.08 -3.27
CA GLN A 26 51.04 18.72 -3.62
C GLN A 26 50.10 18.15 -2.55
N TYR A 27 50.41 18.30 -1.28
CA TYR A 27 49.55 17.83 -0.19
C TYR A 27 48.21 18.58 -0.13
N ARG A 28 48.16 19.87 -0.42
CA ARG A 28 46.89 20.64 -0.49
C ARG A 28 46.05 20.27 -1.70
N MET A 29 46.64 20.11 -2.91
CA MET A 29 45.89 19.63 -4.08
C MET A 29 45.38 18.22 -3.93
N LEU A 30 46.18 17.31 -3.39
CA LEU A 30 45.74 15.94 -3.11
C LEU A 30 44.60 15.90 -2.06
N GLY A 31 44.63 16.82 -1.09
CA GLY A 31 43.56 16.96 -0.09
C GLY A 31 42.23 17.39 -0.72
N THR A 32 42.22 18.39 -1.60
CA THR A 32 41.01 18.85 -2.29
C THR A 32 40.48 17.83 -3.29
N ILE A 33 41.32 17.14 -4.03
CA ILE A 33 40.92 16.07 -4.94
C ILE A 33 40.32 14.91 -4.16
N ARG A 34 40.87 14.51 -3.03
CA ARG A 34 40.31 13.47 -2.16
C ARG A 34 38.95 13.85 -1.56
N GLN A 35 38.77 15.12 -1.17
CA GLN A 35 37.44 15.59 -0.68
C GLN A 35 36.39 15.57 -1.78
N ILE A 36 36.72 15.98 -3.00
CA ILE A 36 35.81 15.93 -4.15
C ILE A 36 35.49 14.47 -4.51
N GLN A 37 36.50 13.61 -4.56
CA GLN A 37 36.30 12.18 -4.78
C GLN A 37 35.42 11.56 -3.69
N GLY A 38 35.69 11.85 -2.40
CA GLY A 38 34.89 11.37 -1.28
C GLY A 38 33.40 11.74 -1.41
N PHE A 39 33.11 12.99 -1.76
CA PHE A 39 31.76 13.48 -1.97
C PHE A 39 31.04 12.76 -3.14
N PHE A 40 31.72 12.49 -4.24
CA PHE A 40 31.16 11.71 -5.35
C PHE A 40 30.90 10.24 -4.98
N TRP A 41 31.85 9.61 -4.28
CA TRP A 41 31.69 8.22 -3.81
C TRP A 41 30.54 8.10 -2.79
N GLU A 42 30.40 9.02 -1.87
CA GLU A 42 29.32 9.07 -0.89
C GLU A 42 27.95 9.21 -1.56
N LYS A 43 27.81 10.11 -2.54
CA LYS A 43 26.56 10.23 -3.32
C LYS A 43 26.27 8.99 -4.16
N GLN A 44 27.28 8.39 -4.76
CA GLN A 44 27.10 7.19 -5.57
C GLN A 44 26.73 5.99 -4.71
N SER A 45 27.36 5.81 -3.54
CA SER A 45 26.99 4.74 -2.59
C SER A 45 25.59 4.93 -2.05
N ALA A 46 25.18 6.14 -1.69
CA ALA A 46 23.82 6.44 -1.24
C ALA A 46 22.76 6.15 -2.32
N LEU A 47 23.04 6.45 -3.59
CA LEU A 47 22.15 6.11 -4.72
C LEU A 47 22.06 4.60 -4.95
N GLN A 48 23.17 3.88 -4.82
CA GLN A 48 23.19 2.42 -4.93
C GLN A 48 22.42 1.77 -3.77
N GLU A 49 22.64 2.24 -2.54
CA GLU A 49 21.91 1.79 -1.37
C GLU A 49 20.40 2.06 -1.50
N TYR A 50 20.00 3.27 -1.91
CA TYR A 50 18.61 3.59 -2.18
C TYR A 50 17.98 2.68 -3.27
N SER A 51 18.74 2.40 -4.34
CA SER A 51 18.31 1.48 -5.40
C SER A 51 18.16 0.04 -4.91
N SER A 52 19.08 -0.45 -4.08
CA SER A 52 19.01 -1.80 -3.50
C SER A 52 17.85 -1.93 -2.53
N LEU A 53 17.62 -0.94 -1.67
CA LEU A 53 16.49 -0.88 -0.77
C LEU A 53 15.14 -0.86 -1.51
N ARG A 54 15.05 -0.16 -2.65
CA ARG A 54 13.85 -0.18 -3.49
C ARG A 54 13.58 -1.57 -4.08
N LYS A 55 14.62 -2.24 -4.58
CA LYS A 55 14.49 -3.62 -5.12
C LYS A 55 14.06 -4.59 -4.01
N GLU A 56 14.68 -4.49 -2.84
CA GLU A 56 14.35 -5.33 -1.70
C GLU A 56 12.92 -5.10 -1.21
N ASN A 57 12.47 -3.85 -1.09
CA ASN A 57 11.07 -3.54 -0.76
C ASN A 57 10.08 -4.10 -1.80
N SER A 58 10.43 -4.07 -3.10
CA SER A 58 9.60 -4.66 -4.14
C SER A 58 9.56 -6.19 -4.02
N ARG A 59 10.69 -6.83 -3.75
CA ARG A 59 10.80 -8.28 -3.52
C ARG A 59 9.95 -8.71 -2.32
N LEU A 60 10.10 -8.01 -1.20
CA LEU A 60 9.32 -8.28 0.01
C LEU A 60 7.81 -8.09 -0.20
N ALA A 61 7.40 -7.10 -1.00
CA ALA A 61 5.99 -6.91 -1.34
C ALA A 61 5.43 -8.08 -2.16
N GLN A 62 6.20 -8.59 -3.12
CA GLN A 62 5.81 -9.77 -3.91
C GLN A 62 5.76 -11.04 -3.04
N GLU A 63 6.74 -11.22 -2.16
CA GLU A 63 6.78 -12.35 -1.23
C GLU A 63 5.60 -12.32 -0.25
N ASN A 64 5.27 -11.14 0.31
CA ASN A 64 4.07 -10.97 1.13
C ASN A 64 2.79 -11.31 0.36
N THR A 65 2.68 -10.90 -0.91
CA THR A 65 1.51 -11.25 -1.74
C THR A 65 1.40 -12.76 -1.94
N LYS A 66 2.53 -13.43 -2.21
CA LYS A 66 2.57 -14.89 -2.35
C LYS A 66 2.18 -15.60 -1.05
N LEU A 67 2.78 -15.17 0.08
CA LEU A 67 2.45 -15.74 1.40
C LEU A 67 0.97 -15.56 1.77
N MET A 68 0.39 -14.42 1.44
CA MET A 68 -1.06 -14.21 1.62
C MET A 68 -1.87 -15.15 0.75
N GLN A 69 -1.50 -15.35 -0.51
CA GLN A 69 -2.16 -16.28 -1.41
C GLN A 69 -2.08 -17.72 -0.88
N ASP A 70 -0.89 -18.15 -0.45
CA ASP A 70 -0.66 -19.47 0.14
C ASP A 70 -1.46 -19.65 1.44
N LEU A 71 -1.46 -18.64 2.32
CA LEU A 71 -2.22 -18.67 3.58
C LEU A 71 -3.73 -18.88 3.34
N TYR A 72 -4.28 -18.15 2.38
CA TYR A 72 -5.70 -18.29 2.07
C TYR A 72 -6.01 -19.65 1.43
N ALA A 73 -5.12 -20.16 0.56
CA ALA A 73 -5.25 -21.51 0.01
C ALA A 73 -5.22 -22.58 1.12
N TYR A 74 -4.33 -22.46 2.10
CA TYR A 74 -4.29 -23.38 3.25
C TYR A 74 -5.52 -23.28 4.15
N LYS A 75 -6.06 -22.09 4.37
CA LYS A 75 -7.29 -21.90 5.15
C LYS A 75 -8.48 -22.60 4.49
N GLU A 76 -8.60 -22.53 3.18
CA GLU A 76 -9.63 -23.21 2.43
C GLU A 76 -9.50 -24.74 2.52
N LEU A 77 -8.29 -25.27 2.32
CA LEU A 77 -8.02 -26.70 2.48
C LEU A 77 -8.30 -27.21 3.90
N ALA A 78 -8.04 -26.40 4.91
CA ALA A 78 -8.32 -26.76 6.31
C ALA A 78 -9.82 -26.75 6.64
N GLN A 79 -10.64 -25.95 5.98
CA GLN A 79 -12.10 -25.92 6.14
C GLN A 79 -12.81 -27.05 5.37
N GLU A 80 -12.19 -27.58 4.32
CA GLU A 80 -12.76 -28.56 3.39
C GLU A 80 -12.28 -30.00 3.60
N SER A 81 -12.02 -30.45 4.81
CA SER A 81 -11.78 -31.90 5.01
C SER A 81 -13.01 -32.78 4.66
N GLY A 82 -13.70 -32.48 3.58
CA GLY A 82 -14.89 -33.21 3.17
C GLY A 82 -15.47 -33.02 1.77
N LEU A 83 -15.09 -32.04 0.94
CA LEU A 83 -15.66 -31.86 -0.41
C LEU A 83 -14.64 -31.36 -1.45
N GLU A 84 -14.89 -31.70 -2.72
CA GLU A 84 -14.05 -31.36 -3.88
C GLU A 84 -13.73 -29.87 -3.99
N THR A 85 -12.45 -29.54 -3.96
CA THR A 85 -11.93 -28.18 -3.99
C THR A 85 -12.04 -27.56 -5.39
N THR A 86 -12.94 -26.65 -5.58
CA THR A 86 -12.82 -25.62 -6.61
C THR A 86 -11.93 -24.52 -6.08
N GLY A 87 -10.67 -24.48 -6.39
CA GLY A 87 -9.62 -23.57 -5.97
C GLY A 87 -10.02 -22.24 -5.28
N TYR A 88 -9.12 -21.66 -4.51
CA TYR A 88 -9.39 -20.45 -3.73
C TYR A 88 -10.02 -19.31 -4.56
N PRO A 89 -11.14 -18.73 -4.11
CA PRO A 89 -11.93 -17.79 -4.92
C PRO A 89 -11.25 -16.45 -5.18
N PHE A 90 -10.12 -16.17 -4.52
CA PHE A 90 -9.41 -14.90 -4.67
C PHE A 90 -7.97 -15.11 -5.15
N SER A 91 -7.51 -14.24 -6.03
CA SER A 91 -6.12 -14.10 -6.44
C SER A 91 -5.63 -12.67 -6.21
N PHE A 92 -4.32 -12.48 -6.08
CA PHE A 92 -3.73 -11.20 -5.69
C PHE A 92 -2.71 -10.72 -6.72
N ILE A 93 -2.78 -9.43 -7.07
CA ILE A 93 -1.85 -8.76 -7.97
C ILE A 93 -1.10 -7.69 -7.17
N THR A 94 0.22 -7.84 -7.03
CA THR A 94 1.05 -6.82 -6.37
C THR A 94 1.13 -5.57 -7.24
N ALA A 95 0.86 -4.41 -6.66
CA ALA A 95 0.95 -3.12 -7.33
C ALA A 95 1.70 -2.10 -6.47
N LYS A 96 2.41 -1.19 -7.13
CA LYS A 96 3.09 -0.07 -6.48
C LYS A 96 2.20 1.16 -6.52
N VAL A 97 2.16 1.90 -5.42
CA VAL A 97 1.45 3.18 -5.33
C VAL A 97 2.30 4.27 -5.98
N ILE A 98 1.73 4.90 -7.02
CA ILE A 98 2.36 6.00 -7.77
C ILE A 98 1.92 7.35 -7.23
N LYS A 99 0.65 7.46 -6.80
CA LYS A 99 0.07 8.65 -6.18
C LYS A 99 -0.87 8.25 -5.06
N ASN A 100 -0.88 9.02 -4.00
CA ASN A 100 -1.76 8.81 -2.85
C ASN A 100 -2.19 10.15 -2.28
N THR A 101 -3.48 10.29 -1.96
CA THR A 101 -4.04 11.45 -1.26
C THR A 101 -4.67 10.99 0.06
N VAL A 102 -4.50 11.78 1.13
CA VAL A 102 -5.00 11.43 2.47
C VAL A 102 -5.56 12.63 3.24
N ASN A 103 -5.54 13.82 2.63
CA ASN A 103 -5.87 15.08 3.33
C ASN A 103 -7.20 15.70 2.87
N THR A 104 -7.98 15.01 2.06
CA THR A 104 -9.28 15.49 1.55
C THR A 104 -10.41 14.56 2.01
N SER A 105 -11.66 14.98 1.83
CA SER A 105 -12.83 14.12 2.06
C SER A 105 -13.02 13.04 0.99
N HIS A 106 -12.37 13.21 -0.18
CA HIS A 106 -12.45 12.32 -1.32
C HIS A 106 -11.05 11.88 -1.75
N ASN A 107 -10.47 10.96 -1.00
CA ASN A 107 -9.12 10.48 -1.25
C ASN A 107 -9.07 9.34 -2.27
N TYR A 108 -7.94 9.27 -3.00
CA TYR A 108 -7.70 8.26 -4.03
C TYR A 108 -6.22 7.90 -4.11
N LEU A 109 -5.95 6.78 -4.77
CA LEU A 109 -4.61 6.32 -5.13
C LEU A 109 -4.54 6.04 -6.64
N ILE A 110 -3.33 6.14 -7.19
CA ILE A 110 -2.99 5.60 -8.52
C ILE A 110 -1.95 4.50 -8.30
N ILE A 111 -2.18 3.35 -8.92
CA ILE A 111 -1.28 2.20 -8.87
C ILE A 111 -0.73 1.88 -10.27
N ASP A 112 0.46 1.26 -10.34
CA ASP A 112 1.20 0.91 -11.56
C ASP A 112 0.76 -0.42 -12.20
N LYS A 113 -0.50 -0.80 -11.99
CA LYS A 113 -1.13 -1.98 -12.56
C LYS A 113 -2.43 -1.60 -13.23
N GLY A 114 -2.65 -2.12 -14.43
CA GLY A 114 -3.80 -1.84 -15.27
C GLY A 114 -4.42 -3.09 -15.87
N SER A 115 -5.21 -2.91 -16.94
CA SER A 115 -5.88 -4.02 -17.62
C SER A 115 -4.92 -5.05 -18.21
N LYS A 116 -3.71 -4.65 -18.62
CA LYS A 116 -2.64 -5.57 -19.07
C LYS A 116 -2.17 -6.52 -17.98
N ASP A 117 -2.29 -6.12 -16.72
CA ASP A 117 -1.92 -6.94 -15.57
C ASP A 117 -3.12 -7.74 -15.01
N GLY A 118 -4.29 -7.63 -15.62
CA GLY A 118 -5.52 -8.31 -15.20
C GLY A 118 -6.31 -7.53 -14.14
N VAL A 119 -6.04 -6.23 -13.96
CA VAL A 119 -6.84 -5.37 -13.08
C VAL A 119 -8.11 -4.93 -13.81
N GLU A 120 -9.23 -5.01 -13.12
CA GLU A 120 -10.56 -4.62 -13.58
C GLU A 120 -11.18 -3.60 -12.62
N VAL A 121 -12.26 -2.98 -13.04
CA VAL A 121 -13.09 -2.12 -12.16
C VAL A 121 -13.77 -2.99 -11.11
N ASP A 122 -14.00 -2.40 -9.93
CA ASP A 122 -14.62 -3.07 -8.79
C ASP A 122 -13.82 -4.26 -8.22
N MET A 123 -12.49 -4.15 -8.25
CA MET A 123 -11.60 -5.01 -7.48
C MET A 123 -11.21 -4.34 -6.16
N GLY A 124 -11.15 -5.12 -5.08
CA GLY A 124 -10.64 -4.66 -3.79
C GLY A 124 -9.15 -4.41 -3.83
N VAL A 125 -8.69 -3.46 -3.03
CA VAL A 125 -7.26 -3.17 -2.85
C VAL A 125 -6.96 -3.24 -1.36
N ILE A 126 -5.96 -4.03 -0.98
CA ILE A 126 -5.61 -4.34 0.41
C ILE A 126 -4.11 -4.27 0.67
N THR A 127 -3.76 -4.30 1.93
CA THR A 127 -2.44 -4.66 2.46
C THR A 127 -2.60 -5.74 3.55
N PRO A 128 -1.53 -6.33 4.07
CA PRO A 128 -1.61 -7.19 5.24
C PRO A 128 -2.22 -6.50 6.49
N ASN A 129 -2.19 -5.17 6.55
CA ASN A 129 -2.65 -4.36 7.67
C ASN A 129 -4.03 -3.72 7.44
N GLY A 130 -4.70 -3.99 6.31
CA GLY A 130 -6.04 -3.44 6.11
C GLY A 130 -6.52 -3.28 4.69
N VAL A 131 -7.75 -2.82 4.60
CA VAL A 131 -8.40 -2.43 3.36
C VAL A 131 -7.92 -1.04 2.94
N ILE A 132 -7.54 -0.89 1.68
CA ILE A 132 -7.05 0.37 1.11
C ILE A 132 -8.11 1.07 0.27
N GLY A 133 -8.89 0.32 -0.50
CA GLY A 133 -9.92 0.89 -1.37
C GLY A 133 -10.43 -0.06 -2.43
N ILE A 134 -11.07 0.50 -3.46
CA ILE A 134 -11.65 -0.25 -4.58
C ILE A 134 -11.24 0.42 -5.90
N THR A 135 -10.89 -0.36 -6.93
CA THR A 135 -10.60 0.15 -8.27
C THR A 135 -11.87 0.71 -8.91
N ARG A 136 -11.83 1.97 -9.39
CA ARG A 136 -12.96 2.64 -10.05
C ARG A 136 -12.66 3.08 -11.46
N GLY A 137 -11.40 3.13 -11.85
CA GLY A 137 -10.97 3.41 -13.22
C GLY A 137 -9.73 2.62 -13.54
N VAL A 138 -9.69 2.02 -14.74
CA VAL A 138 -8.57 1.18 -15.17
C VAL A 138 -8.17 1.60 -16.57
N SER A 139 -6.88 1.89 -16.77
CA SER A 139 -6.23 2.08 -18.06
C SER A 139 -5.34 0.88 -18.39
N GLU A 140 -4.63 0.92 -19.49
CA GLU A 140 -3.73 -0.18 -19.86
C GLU A 140 -2.67 -0.50 -18.80
N ASN A 141 -2.04 0.51 -18.21
CA ASN A 141 -0.88 0.35 -17.33
C ASN A 141 -1.12 0.88 -15.91
N TYR A 142 -2.24 1.56 -15.65
CA TYR A 142 -2.52 2.19 -14.36
C TYR A 142 -3.97 1.99 -13.95
N SER A 143 -4.22 2.02 -12.64
CA SER A 143 -5.58 2.02 -12.11
C SER A 143 -5.78 3.12 -11.08
N TYR A 144 -6.97 3.71 -11.14
CA TYR A 144 -7.49 4.65 -10.16
C TYR A 144 -8.23 3.88 -9.08
N VAL A 145 -7.79 4.02 -7.84
CA VAL A 145 -8.36 3.38 -6.66
C VAL A 145 -9.03 4.42 -5.79
N LEU A 146 -10.33 4.27 -5.55
CA LEU A 146 -11.05 5.07 -4.58
C LEU A 146 -10.65 4.59 -3.19
N SER A 147 -10.01 5.47 -2.40
CA SER A 147 -9.48 5.12 -1.08
C SER A 147 -10.60 4.78 -0.10
N PHE A 148 -10.33 3.91 0.87
CA PHE A 148 -11.17 3.75 2.05
C PHE A 148 -11.31 5.06 2.85
N LEU A 149 -10.27 5.90 2.84
CA LEU A 149 -10.35 7.26 3.39
C LEU A 149 -11.17 8.21 2.50
N ASN A 150 -12.40 7.81 2.21
CA ASN A 150 -13.37 8.58 1.43
C ASN A 150 -14.73 8.53 2.14
N ALA A 151 -15.35 9.69 2.33
CA ALA A 151 -16.61 9.81 3.08
C ALA A 151 -17.76 8.99 2.48
N ASN A 152 -17.68 8.65 1.18
CA ASN A 152 -18.69 7.88 0.46
C ASN A 152 -18.34 6.38 0.37
N GLN A 153 -17.27 5.94 1.05
CA GLN A 153 -16.88 4.52 1.08
C GLN A 153 -17.26 3.85 2.39
N GLN A 154 -17.70 2.60 2.27
CA GLN A 154 -17.92 1.74 3.41
C GLN A 154 -17.39 0.33 3.12
N VAL A 155 -16.98 -0.35 4.17
CA VAL A 155 -16.51 -1.73 4.13
C VAL A 155 -17.36 -2.56 5.11
N SER A 156 -17.85 -3.71 4.69
CA SER A 156 -18.49 -4.63 5.62
C SER A 156 -17.43 -5.25 6.52
N ALA A 157 -17.49 -4.94 7.80
CA ALA A 157 -16.51 -5.38 8.80
C ALA A 157 -17.21 -6.07 9.97
N ARG A 158 -16.46 -6.89 10.72
CA ARG A 158 -16.92 -7.60 11.91
C ARG A 158 -15.92 -7.49 13.06
N ILE A 159 -16.38 -7.62 14.28
CA ILE A 159 -15.55 -7.60 15.48
C ILE A 159 -15.19 -9.05 15.84
N GLY A 160 -13.90 -9.36 15.96
CA GLY A 160 -13.44 -10.73 16.18
C GLY A 160 -13.76 -11.66 15.01
N HIS A 161 -13.68 -12.97 15.23
CA HIS A 161 -13.96 -13.96 14.19
C HIS A 161 -15.45 -14.28 14.03
N ASP A 162 -16.22 -14.28 15.11
CA ASP A 162 -17.64 -14.68 15.13
C ASP A 162 -18.58 -13.57 15.64
N GLY A 163 -18.07 -12.34 15.71
CA GLY A 163 -18.80 -11.21 16.29
C GLY A 163 -19.73 -10.50 15.33
N ALA A 164 -20.38 -9.46 15.85
CA ALA A 164 -21.28 -8.62 15.09
C ALA A 164 -20.56 -7.95 13.91
N PHE A 165 -21.30 -7.80 12.83
CA PHE A 165 -20.82 -7.11 11.62
C PHE A 165 -21.67 -5.87 11.33
N GLY A 166 -21.04 -4.92 10.63
CA GLY A 166 -21.70 -3.69 10.23
C GLY A 166 -20.87 -2.92 9.20
N PRO A 167 -21.37 -1.77 8.75
CA PRO A 167 -20.64 -0.88 7.87
C PRO A 167 -19.54 -0.14 8.63
N LEU A 168 -18.30 -0.34 8.21
CA LEU A 168 -17.15 0.46 8.63
C LEU A 168 -16.99 1.63 7.68
N THR A 169 -17.06 2.84 8.22
CA THR A 169 -16.97 4.10 7.47
C THR A 169 -15.84 4.97 8.02
N TRP A 170 -15.25 5.78 7.16
CA TRP A 170 -14.30 6.79 7.58
C TRP A 170 -14.94 8.18 7.55
N ASN A 171 -14.71 8.97 8.60
CA ASN A 171 -15.10 10.37 8.65
C ASN A 171 -13.89 11.28 8.41
N PRO A 172 -14.02 12.33 7.58
CA PRO A 172 -12.96 13.30 7.37
C PRO A 172 -12.44 13.90 8.69
N GLY A 173 -11.12 13.97 8.82
CA GLY A 173 -10.45 14.57 9.99
C GLY A 173 -9.27 13.76 10.49
N LYS A 174 -9.45 12.50 10.84
CA LYS A 174 -8.37 11.61 11.32
C LYS A 174 -8.20 10.42 10.39
N ALA A 175 -7.09 10.37 9.63
CA ALA A 175 -6.79 9.28 8.71
C ALA A 175 -6.58 7.91 9.40
N SER A 176 -6.40 7.90 10.72
CA SER A 176 -6.17 6.69 11.52
C SER A 176 -7.41 6.17 12.23
N MET A 177 -8.58 6.79 12.06
CA MET A 177 -9.80 6.40 12.77
C MET A 177 -10.94 6.14 11.80
N ALA A 178 -11.72 5.10 12.10
CA ALA A 178 -12.96 4.76 11.40
C ALA A 178 -14.07 4.45 12.41
N HIS A 179 -15.31 4.33 11.93
CA HIS A 179 -16.47 4.03 12.75
C HIS A 179 -17.19 2.82 12.19
N LEU A 180 -17.35 1.79 13.01
CA LEU A 180 -18.16 0.63 12.72
C LEU A 180 -19.57 0.86 13.28
N GLY A 181 -20.54 0.98 12.39
CA GLY A 181 -21.94 1.28 12.73
C GLY A 181 -22.82 0.04 12.81
N GLU A 182 -24.09 0.29 13.18
CA GLU A 182 -25.19 -0.70 13.16
C GLU A 182 -24.95 -1.94 14.04
N ILE A 183 -24.13 -1.83 15.07
CA ILE A 183 -23.87 -2.95 15.99
C ILE A 183 -24.95 -3.01 17.04
N PRO A 184 -25.61 -4.17 17.27
CA PRO A 184 -26.65 -4.32 18.28
C PRO A 184 -26.15 -3.99 19.68
N GLN A 185 -26.92 -3.20 20.46
CA GLN A 185 -26.52 -2.68 21.78
C GLN A 185 -26.31 -3.78 22.85
N HIS A 186 -26.97 -4.94 22.67
CA HIS A 186 -26.86 -6.02 23.66
C HIS A 186 -25.56 -6.83 23.58
N LEU A 187 -24.73 -6.57 22.59
CA LEU A 187 -23.45 -7.26 22.42
C LEU A 187 -22.38 -6.64 23.31
N GLN A 188 -21.63 -7.50 23.98
CA GLN A 188 -20.45 -7.10 24.74
C GLN A 188 -19.26 -6.96 23.79
N ILE A 189 -18.66 -5.79 23.79
CA ILE A 189 -17.52 -5.45 22.95
C ILE A 189 -16.38 -5.03 23.89
N ASN A 190 -15.23 -5.67 23.71
CA ASN A 190 -14.06 -5.34 24.51
C ASN A 190 -13.18 -4.31 23.79
N LEU A 191 -12.52 -3.46 24.57
CA LEU A 191 -11.45 -2.62 24.03
C LEU A 191 -10.34 -3.51 23.49
N GLU A 192 -9.66 -3.05 22.43
CA GLU A 192 -8.59 -3.73 21.69
C GLU A 192 -9.06 -4.98 20.90
N ASP A 193 -10.36 -5.32 20.89
CA ASP A 193 -10.86 -6.34 19.96
C ASP A 193 -10.49 -5.97 18.54
N THR A 194 -10.01 -6.94 17.76
CA THR A 194 -9.64 -6.72 16.36
C THR A 194 -10.87 -6.73 15.46
N VAL A 195 -10.93 -5.76 14.57
CA VAL A 195 -11.96 -5.64 13.52
C VAL A 195 -11.40 -6.17 12.21
N TYR A 196 -12.16 -7.08 11.58
CA TYR A 196 -11.78 -7.74 10.33
C TYR A 196 -12.80 -7.46 9.23
N THR A 197 -12.44 -7.73 7.98
CA THR A 197 -13.42 -7.84 6.89
C THR A 197 -14.39 -8.99 7.16
N SER A 198 -15.68 -8.76 6.93
CA SER A 198 -16.72 -9.77 7.24
C SER A 198 -16.81 -10.92 6.22
N GLY A 199 -16.26 -10.73 4.99
CA GLY A 199 -16.43 -11.67 3.89
C GLY A 199 -17.76 -11.55 3.14
N PHE A 200 -18.70 -10.70 3.60
CA PHE A 200 -19.99 -10.48 2.91
C PHE A 200 -19.88 -9.57 1.68
N SER A 201 -18.72 -8.98 1.47
CA SER A 201 -18.42 -8.17 0.28
C SER A 201 -17.84 -9.04 -0.84
N SER A 202 -18.20 -8.76 -2.09
CA SER A 202 -17.56 -9.39 -3.25
C SER A 202 -16.16 -8.82 -3.54
N PHE A 203 -15.74 -7.76 -2.83
CA PHE A 203 -14.49 -7.05 -3.08
C PHE A 203 -13.32 -7.57 -2.25
N TYR A 204 -13.60 -8.06 -1.05
CA TYR A 204 -12.56 -8.42 -0.08
C TYR A 204 -12.76 -9.84 0.43
N PRO A 205 -11.67 -10.61 0.57
CA PRO A 205 -11.73 -11.86 1.33
C PRO A 205 -12.10 -11.60 2.79
N PRO A 206 -12.64 -12.58 3.50
CA PRO A 206 -12.82 -12.49 4.95
C PRO A 206 -11.49 -12.43 5.68
N ASP A 207 -11.50 -12.04 6.95
CA ASP A 207 -10.38 -12.11 7.89
C ASP A 207 -9.20 -11.19 7.61
N ILE A 208 -9.37 -10.15 6.79
CA ILE A 208 -8.33 -9.11 6.68
C ILE A 208 -8.46 -8.21 7.92
N PRO A 209 -7.42 -8.08 8.75
CA PRO A 209 -7.46 -7.18 9.89
C PRO A 209 -7.52 -5.73 9.40
N ILE A 210 -8.38 -4.91 9.99
CA ILE A 210 -8.55 -3.50 9.59
C ILE A 210 -8.13 -2.56 10.71
N GLY A 211 -8.48 -2.89 11.95
CA GLY A 211 -8.25 -2.01 13.08
C GLY A 211 -8.54 -2.68 14.42
N THR A 212 -8.43 -1.89 15.49
CA THR A 212 -8.78 -2.31 16.86
C THR A 212 -9.81 -1.37 17.46
N VAL A 213 -10.69 -1.92 18.29
CA VAL A 213 -11.72 -1.17 19.02
C VAL A 213 -11.08 -0.26 20.04
N LYS A 214 -11.43 1.03 20.03
CA LYS A 214 -10.97 2.04 21.01
C LYS A 214 -12.08 2.59 21.89
N GLY A 215 -13.32 2.40 21.50
CA GLY A 215 -14.48 2.86 22.27
C GLY A 215 -15.79 2.56 21.55
N SER A 216 -16.89 2.77 22.25
CA SER A 216 -18.22 2.63 21.69
C SER A 216 -19.13 3.73 22.20
N LYS A 217 -20.12 4.13 21.39
CA LYS A 217 -21.15 5.11 21.74
C LYS A 217 -22.50 4.59 21.28
N VAL A 218 -23.52 4.79 22.12
CA VAL A 218 -24.91 4.50 21.74
C VAL A 218 -25.39 5.57 20.76
N VAL A 219 -25.92 5.15 19.61
CA VAL A 219 -26.51 6.03 18.61
C VAL A 219 -28.00 5.68 18.47
N ASN A 220 -28.83 6.72 18.54
CA ASN A 220 -30.31 6.61 18.46
C ASN A 220 -30.95 5.64 19.47
N GLY A 221 -30.27 5.30 20.56
CA GLY A 221 -30.79 4.40 21.62
C GLY A 221 -30.96 2.93 21.21
N VAL A 222 -30.50 2.52 20.02
CA VAL A 222 -30.74 1.17 19.47
C VAL A 222 -29.44 0.48 19.04
N HIS A 223 -28.47 1.23 18.51
CA HIS A 223 -27.24 0.67 17.97
C HIS A 223 -26.01 1.29 18.62
N LEU A 224 -24.90 0.54 18.59
CA LEU A 224 -23.59 1.05 18.94
C LEU A 224 -22.87 1.52 17.67
N SER A 225 -22.20 2.65 17.78
CA SER A 225 -21.12 3.09 16.88
C SER A 225 -19.80 2.85 17.58
N ILE A 226 -18.93 2.09 16.97
CA ILE A 226 -17.64 1.66 17.50
C ILE A 226 -16.53 2.49 16.90
N ASP A 227 -15.74 3.12 17.73
CA ASP A 227 -14.53 3.85 17.31
C ASP A 227 -13.41 2.82 17.04
N VAL A 228 -12.91 2.75 15.81
CA VAL A 228 -11.91 1.80 15.36
C VAL A 228 -10.63 2.53 14.98
N GLN A 229 -9.52 2.19 15.64
CA GLN A 229 -8.18 2.63 15.27
C GLN A 229 -7.68 1.76 14.11
N LEU A 230 -7.44 2.35 12.96
CA LEU A 230 -6.93 1.62 11.80
C LEU A 230 -5.49 1.15 12.03
N LEU A 231 -5.18 -0.08 11.61
CA LEU A 231 -3.83 -0.63 11.64
C LEU A 231 -2.97 -0.09 10.49
N GLN A 232 -3.61 0.26 9.37
CA GLN A 232 -2.91 0.75 8.19
C GLN A 232 -2.56 2.24 8.32
N GLU A 233 -1.26 2.56 8.21
CA GLU A 233 -0.81 3.94 8.02
C GLU A 233 -0.91 4.33 6.54
N PHE A 234 -1.96 5.07 6.19
CA PHE A 234 -2.27 5.44 4.79
C PHE A 234 -1.24 6.39 4.17
N ARG A 235 -0.52 7.19 4.97
CA ARG A 235 0.50 8.12 4.45
C ARG A 235 1.75 7.41 3.95
N GLN A 236 1.98 6.18 4.38
CA GLN A 236 3.21 5.42 4.09
C GLN A 236 3.00 4.29 3.06
N LEU A 237 1.85 4.28 2.37
CA LEU A 237 1.55 3.26 1.36
C LEU A 237 2.55 3.32 0.19
N LYS A 238 3.28 2.22 0.00
CA LYS A 238 4.23 2.04 -1.12
C LYS A 238 3.79 0.93 -2.06
N TYR A 239 3.31 -0.17 -1.51
CA TYR A 239 2.82 -1.34 -2.24
C TYR A 239 1.47 -1.76 -1.69
N VAL A 240 0.63 -2.27 -2.58
CA VAL A 240 -0.71 -2.78 -2.28
C VAL A 240 -0.95 -4.07 -3.08
N MET A 241 -1.97 -4.81 -2.70
CA MET A 241 -2.44 -5.99 -3.42
C MET A 241 -3.84 -5.71 -3.96
N VAL A 242 -4.02 -5.88 -5.27
CA VAL A 242 -5.34 -5.87 -5.90
C VAL A 242 -5.91 -7.28 -5.79
N VAL A 243 -7.14 -7.38 -5.31
CA VAL A 243 -7.85 -8.63 -5.07
C VAL A 243 -8.77 -8.92 -6.25
N LYS A 244 -8.54 -10.02 -6.94
CA LYS A 244 -9.43 -10.53 -7.97
C LYS A 244 -10.28 -11.65 -7.37
N ASN A 245 -11.61 -11.46 -7.38
CA ASN A 245 -12.57 -12.49 -7.00
C ASN A 245 -12.96 -13.30 -8.25
N ASN A 246 -12.49 -14.55 -8.31
CA ASN A 246 -12.69 -15.41 -9.46
C ASN A 246 -14.17 -15.87 -9.63
N ASN A 247 -14.96 -15.82 -8.55
CA ASN A 247 -16.39 -16.24 -8.55
C ASN A 247 -17.37 -15.05 -8.57
N LYS A 248 -16.88 -13.82 -8.84
CA LYS A 248 -17.69 -12.59 -8.81
C LYS A 248 -18.87 -12.65 -9.78
N GLU A 249 -18.62 -13.04 -11.02
CA GLU A 249 -19.65 -13.07 -12.07
C GLU A 249 -20.80 -14.05 -11.76
N GLU A 250 -20.46 -15.21 -11.21
CA GLU A 250 -21.44 -16.21 -10.83
C GLU A 250 -22.35 -15.71 -9.71
N LYS A 251 -21.76 -15.13 -8.66
CA LYS A 251 -22.51 -14.51 -7.56
C LYS A 251 -23.42 -13.38 -8.04
N GLU A 252 -22.95 -12.51 -8.93
CA GLU A 252 -23.76 -11.41 -9.47
C GLU A 252 -24.92 -11.92 -10.35
N LYS A 253 -24.70 -12.97 -11.13
CA LYS A 253 -25.78 -13.61 -11.92
C LYS A 253 -26.87 -14.17 -11.00
N LEU A 254 -26.49 -14.86 -9.91
CA LEU A 254 -27.43 -15.38 -8.92
C LEU A 254 -28.24 -14.27 -8.24
N ILE A 255 -27.59 -13.19 -7.80
CA ILE A 255 -28.26 -12.04 -7.18
C ILE A 255 -29.24 -11.36 -8.15
N LYS A 256 -28.87 -11.22 -9.42
CA LYS A 256 -29.76 -10.66 -10.45
C LYS A 256 -30.96 -11.55 -10.74
N SER A 257 -30.80 -12.88 -10.71
CA SER A 257 -31.89 -13.83 -10.91
C SER A 257 -32.88 -13.88 -9.73
N ALA A 258 -32.37 -13.69 -8.50
CA ALA A 258 -33.17 -13.67 -7.28
C ALA A 258 -34.01 -12.38 -7.09
N LYS A 259 -33.69 -11.30 -7.83
CA LYS A 259 -34.39 -10.01 -7.79
C LYS A 259 -35.49 -9.89 -8.86
N LYS A 260 -35.68 -10.88 -9.70
CA LYS A 260 -36.81 -11.03 -10.63
C LYS A 260 -37.93 -11.89 -10.03
#